data_4f474ae4430aa325408740e381c7fafd
#
_entry.id   4f474ae4430aa325408740e381c7fafd
#
_cell.length_a   1.000
_cell.length_b   1.000
_cell.length_c   1.000
_cell.angle_alpha   90.00
_cell.angle_beta   90.00
_cell.angle_gamma   90.00
#
_symmetry.space_group_name_H-M   'P 1'
#
loop_
_entity.id
_entity.type
_entity.pdbx_description
1 polymer ?
#
loop_
_entity_poly.entity_id
_entity_poly.type
_entity_poly.pdbx_seq_one_letter_code
_entity_poly.pdbx_strand_id
1 'polypeptide(L)'
;MIKHLLHSMVALGLAGVAAPGTAQTDAARYPNRAITLIVPFAPGGSTDLLARLMKKYAVKHLGQDLIILNKPGAGATIGWNDLVVAAPDGYTLGAVTSSAAIRPVYGDTKHNYITALEPIAWVSTIPQVLAVRADSPWKSIDDLVRYARENPGKFTYGHSGLGNSSHVAMESLALKAKMKVTQIPYNSGAQVLTALLGGQIDATIATPVEFQSQLGPGGKLRVLTVFADKRFDAPNFRDAPTAAEKGWPVESLSWNGIAAPKNLPAAEKKHLVEGFRAIAAEPEFVDSANKAGLAISYAGPERFLEKWKSDQESFLKQA
;
A
#
# COMPACT_ATOMS: atom_id res chain seq x y z
N MET A 1 88.49 -25.11 -54.40
CA MET A 1 87.49 -25.80 -55.24
C MET A 1 86.14 -25.76 -54.55
N ILE A 2 85.14 -25.40 -55.29
CA ILE A 2 83.69 -25.60 -55.15
C ILE A 2 82.98 -24.70 -54.20
N LYS A 3 82.24 -23.84 -54.82
CA LYS A 3 81.14 -22.97 -54.51
C LYS A 3 79.95 -23.71 -53.86
N HIS A 4 79.27 -23.10 -52.90
CA HIS A 4 77.81 -23.23 -52.75
C HIS A 4 77.18 -21.90 -52.34
N LEU A 5 76.23 -21.46 -53.16
CA LEU A 5 75.34 -20.33 -52.98
C LEU A 5 74.37 -20.62 -51.85
N LEU A 6 74.23 -19.69 -50.94
CA LEU A 6 73.07 -19.59 -50.00
C LEU A 6 72.00 -18.64 -50.56
N HIS A 7 70.82 -19.19 -50.82
CA HIS A 7 69.62 -18.37 -51.09
C HIS A 7 68.95 -17.99 -49.73
N SER A 8 68.97 -16.75 -49.47
CA SER A 8 68.19 -16.19 -48.33
C SER A 8 66.74 -15.96 -48.76
N MET A 9 65.80 -16.77 -48.22
CA MET A 9 64.36 -16.50 -48.29
C MET A 9 63.96 -15.53 -47.17
N VAL A 10 63.57 -14.33 -47.55
CA VAL A 10 62.93 -13.37 -46.62
C VAL A 10 61.46 -13.75 -46.47
N ALA A 11 61.08 -14.28 -45.29
CA ALA A 11 59.70 -14.53 -44.93
C ALA A 11 59.14 -13.21 -44.34
N LEU A 12 58.22 -12.56 -45.07
CA LEU A 12 57.45 -11.40 -44.58
C LEU A 12 56.36 -11.90 -43.65
N GLY A 13 56.54 -11.75 -42.33
CA GLY A 13 55.53 -12.02 -41.34
C GLY A 13 54.48 -10.94 -41.32
N LEU A 14 53.26 -11.23 -41.81
CA LEU A 14 52.07 -10.40 -41.53
C LEU A 14 51.73 -10.52 -40.03
N ALA A 15 52.10 -9.48 -39.27
CA ALA A 15 51.57 -9.28 -37.93
C ALA A 15 50.10 -8.84 -38.05
N GLY A 16 49.17 -9.77 -37.84
CA GLY A 16 47.75 -9.48 -37.70
C GLY A 16 47.52 -8.67 -36.43
N VAL A 17 47.21 -7.37 -36.57
CA VAL A 17 46.72 -6.53 -35.48
C VAL A 17 45.33 -7.06 -35.10
N ALA A 18 45.25 -7.88 -34.04
CA ALA A 18 44.01 -8.19 -33.41
C ALA A 18 43.46 -6.90 -32.76
N ALA A 19 42.46 -6.28 -33.37
CA ALA A 19 41.70 -5.23 -32.73
C ALA A 19 41.10 -5.77 -31.42
N PRO A 20 41.22 -5.06 -30.29
CA PRO A 20 40.51 -5.45 -29.08
C PRO A 20 39.03 -5.39 -29.40
N GLY A 21 38.39 -6.54 -29.54
CA GLY A 21 36.95 -6.61 -29.54
C GLY A 21 36.48 -5.97 -28.26
N THR A 22 35.84 -4.81 -28.35
CA THR A 22 35.06 -4.28 -27.26
C THR A 22 34.00 -5.35 -26.93
N ALA A 23 34.27 -6.16 -25.91
CA ALA A 23 33.24 -6.93 -25.25
C ALA A 23 32.23 -5.90 -24.77
N GLN A 24 31.22 -5.67 -25.59
CA GLN A 24 30.02 -4.97 -25.19
C GLN A 24 29.43 -5.87 -24.11
N THR A 25 29.79 -5.58 -22.85
CA THR A 25 29.08 -6.13 -21.71
C THR A 25 27.64 -5.74 -21.96
N ASP A 26 26.80 -6.70 -22.34
CA ASP A 26 25.36 -6.59 -22.19
C ASP A 26 25.14 -6.31 -20.71
N ALA A 27 25.18 -5.02 -20.36
CA ALA A 27 24.70 -4.54 -19.07
C ALA A 27 23.28 -5.05 -19.00
N ALA A 28 23.08 -6.09 -18.22
CA ALA A 28 21.85 -6.88 -18.20
C ALA A 28 20.68 -5.89 -18.11
N ARG A 29 19.88 -5.85 -19.19
CA ARG A 29 18.82 -4.85 -19.36
C ARG A 29 17.85 -4.98 -18.19
N TYR A 30 17.76 -3.94 -17.35
CA TYR A 30 16.80 -3.92 -16.23
C TYR A 30 15.36 -3.90 -16.77
N PRO A 31 14.46 -4.73 -16.19
CA PRO A 31 14.71 -5.85 -15.28
C PRO A 31 15.03 -7.14 -16.05
N ASN A 32 15.95 -7.95 -15.51
CA ASN A 32 16.30 -9.26 -16.06
C ASN A 32 15.91 -10.44 -15.15
N ARG A 33 15.26 -10.17 -14.03
CA ARG A 33 14.72 -11.13 -13.07
C ARG A 33 13.45 -10.61 -12.43
N ALA A 34 12.69 -11.47 -11.78
CA ALA A 34 11.47 -11.09 -11.08
C ALA A 34 11.72 -10.01 -10.03
N ILE A 35 10.74 -9.11 -9.87
CA ILE A 35 10.75 -8.01 -8.91
C ILE A 35 9.95 -8.45 -7.68
N THR A 36 10.51 -8.30 -6.48
CA THR A 36 9.80 -8.58 -5.24
C THR A 36 9.02 -7.35 -4.77
N LEU A 37 7.72 -7.52 -4.50
CA LEU A 37 6.89 -6.50 -3.88
C LEU A 37 6.55 -6.91 -2.45
N ILE A 38 7.17 -6.25 -1.48
CA ILE A 38 6.85 -6.42 -0.05
C ILE A 38 5.48 -5.81 0.21
N VAL A 39 4.54 -6.62 0.71
CA VAL A 39 3.24 -6.20 1.22
C VAL A 39 3.29 -6.28 2.75
N PRO A 40 3.22 -5.14 3.48
CA PRO A 40 3.45 -5.10 4.92
C PRO A 40 2.23 -5.55 5.75
N PHE A 41 1.33 -6.30 5.14
CA PHE A 41 0.10 -6.81 5.74
C PHE A 41 -0.08 -8.31 5.42
N ALA A 42 -0.93 -8.97 6.22
CA ALA A 42 -1.30 -10.37 5.96
C ALA A 42 -2.06 -10.50 4.62
N PRO A 43 -2.01 -11.68 3.99
CA PRO A 43 -2.79 -11.95 2.79
C PRO A 43 -4.29 -11.71 2.98
N GLY A 44 -4.98 -11.27 1.92
CA GLY A 44 -6.44 -11.10 1.85
C GLY A 44 -6.95 -9.69 2.18
N GLY A 45 -6.11 -8.77 2.66
CA GLY A 45 -6.48 -7.36 2.82
C GLY A 45 -6.42 -6.56 1.50
N SER A 46 -6.87 -5.30 1.53
CA SER A 46 -6.94 -4.43 0.35
C SER A 46 -5.60 -4.24 -0.36
N THR A 47 -4.52 -4.06 0.40
CA THR A 47 -3.16 -3.89 -0.15
C THR A 47 -2.65 -5.17 -0.82
N ASP A 48 -2.89 -6.34 -0.22
CA ASP A 48 -2.51 -7.63 -0.79
C ASP A 48 -3.30 -7.92 -2.09
N LEU A 49 -4.61 -7.67 -2.06
CA LEU A 49 -5.47 -7.83 -3.24
C LEU A 49 -5.02 -6.93 -4.39
N LEU A 50 -4.75 -5.65 -4.10
CA LEU A 50 -4.22 -4.69 -5.09
C LEU A 50 -2.91 -5.18 -5.69
N ALA A 51 -1.96 -5.64 -4.85
CA ALA A 51 -0.68 -6.20 -5.29
C ALA A 51 -0.85 -7.41 -6.22
N ARG A 52 -1.76 -8.33 -5.88
CA ARG A 52 -2.06 -9.51 -6.72
C ARG A 52 -2.76 -9.17 -8.02
N LEU A 53 -3.59 -8.14 -8.04
CA LEU A 53 -4.19 -7.63 -9.28
C LEU A 53 -3.12 -7.00 -10.18
N MET A 54 -2.22 -6.17 -9.64
CA MET A 54 -1.10 -5.59 -10.40
C MET A 54 -0.16 -6.67 -10.95
N LYS A 55 0.11 -7.74 -10.18
CA LYS A 55 0.95 -8.88 -10.61
C LYS A 55 0.50 -9.47 -11.95
N LYS A 56 -0.81 -9.55 -12.22
CA LYS A 56 -1.34 -10.12 -13.47
C LYS A 56 -0.85 -9.38 -14.73
N TYR A 57 -0.50 -8.11 -14.59
CA TYR A 57 -0.07 -7.24 -15.69
C TYR A 57 1.43 -6.91 -15.63
N ALA A 58 2.15 -7.44 -14.63
CA ALA A 58 3.55 -7.11 -14.39
C ALA A 58 4.47 -7.50 -15.55
N VAL A 59 4.33 -8.73 -16.07
CA VAL A 59 5.15 -9.17 -17.21
C VAL A 59 4.94 -8.28 -18.43
N LYS A 60 3.69 -7.87 -18.70
CA LYS A 60 3.34 -7.00 -19.84
C LYS A 60 3.96 -5.62 -19.73
N HIS A 61 3.97 -5.01 -18.54
CA HIS A 61 4.31 -3.60 -18.36
C HIS A 61 5.63 -3.35 -17.62
N LEU A 62 6.07 -4.29 -16.78
CA LEU A 62 7.36 -4.20 -16.09
C LEU A 62 8.42 -5.10 -16.74
N GLY A 63 8.03 -5.97 -17.70
CA GLY A 63 8.95 -6.90 -18.34
C GLY A 63 9.32 -8.13 -17.52
N GLN A 64 8.91 -8.22 -16.26
CA GLN A 64 9.17 -9.33 -15.35
C GLN A 64 8.00 -9.56 -14.40
N ASP A 65 7.94 -10.75 -13.80
CA ASP A 65 6.91 -11.08 -12.80
C ASP A 65 7.10 -10.31 -11.49
N LEU A 66 6.01 -10.07 -10.77
CA LEU A 66 5.99 -9.56 -9.40
C LEU A 66 5.83 -10.71 -8.41
N ILE A 67 6.81 -10.90 -7.54
CA ILE A 67 6.72 -11.83 -6.40
C ILE A 67 6.12 -11.08 -5.22
N ILE A 68 4.93 -11.45 -4.80
CA ILE A 68 4.26 -10.83 -3.65
C ILE A 68 4.76 -11.48 -2.36
N LEU A 69 5.42 -10.69 -1.51
CA LEU A 69 5.98 -11.12 -0.24
C LEU A 69 5.25 -10.42 0.92
N ASN A 70 4.36 -11.13 1.60
CA ASN A 70 3.67 -10.59 2.77
C ASN A 70 4.59 -10.58 4.00
N LYS A 71 4.78 -9.39 4.60
CA LYS A 71 5.57 -9.19 5.83
C LYS A 71 4.78 -8.36 6.84
N PRO A 72 3.74 -8.95 7.48
CA PRO A 72 2.90 -8.26 8.45
C PRO A 72 3.61 -8.05 9.79
N GLY A 73 3.06 -7.14 10.60
CA GLY A 73 3.44 -6.94 11.98
C GLY A 73 3.80 -5.51 12.34
N ALA A 74 3.66 -5.19 13.63
CA ALA A 74 3.92 -3.87 14.21
C ALA A 74 3.30 -2.71 13.42
N GLY A 75 2.03 -2.84 12.98
CA GLY A 75 1.35 -1.81 12.19
C GLY A 75 2.01 -1.51 10.84
N ALA A 76 2.54 -2.55 10.16
CA ALA A 76 3.25 -2.52 8.89
C ALA A 76 4.75 -2.14 8.96
N THR A 77 5.25 -1.68 10.10
CA THR A 77 6.65 -1.20 10.20
C THR A 77 7.69 -2.29 9.97
N ILE A 78 7.39 -3.57 10.22
CA ILE A 78 8.30 -4.69 9.92
C ILE A 78 8.61 -4.71 8.42
N GLY A 79 7.58 -4.76 7.56
CA GLY A 79 7.78 -4.81 6.12
C GLY A 79 8.41 -3.54 5.56
N TRP A 80 8.05 -2.35 6.08
CA TRP A 80 8.66 -1.10 5.62
C TRP A 80 10.10 -0.94 6.06
N ASN A 81 10.48 -1.40 7.26
CA ASN A 81 11.89 -1.38 7.70
C ASN A 81 12.75 -2.30 6.82
N ASP A 82 12.23 -3.47 6.44
CA ASP A 82 12.91 -4.36 5.51
C ASP A 82 13.07 -3.73 4.12
N LEU A 83 12.06 -2.97 3.65
CA LEU A 83 12.16 -2.21 2.41
C LEU A 83 13.24 -1.13 2.48
N VAL A 84 13.30 -0.36 3.59
CA VAL A 84 14.29 0.73 3.74
C VAL A 84 15.73 0.24 3.62
N VAL A 85 16.03 -0.97 4.13
CA VAL A 85 17.38 -1.54 4.13
C VAL A 85 17.67 -2.41 2.90
N ALA A 86 16.71 -2.61 2.01
CA ALA A 86 16.92 -3.37 0.78
C ALA A 86 17.82 -2.62 -0.21
N ALA A 87 18.44 -3.35 -1.14
CA ALA A 87 19.27 -2.75 -2.18
C ALA A 87 18.44 -1.82 -3.08
N PRO A 88 18.92 -0.60 -3.39
CA PRO A 88 18.22 0.33 -4.27
C PRO A 88 18.46 0.03 -5.75
N ASP A 89 18.23 -1.21 -6.16
CA ASP A 89 18.48 -1.73 -7.51
C ASP A 89 17.20 -1.97 -8.33
N GLY A 90 16.03 -1.62 -7.76
CA GLY A 90 14.73 -1.78 -8.40
C GLY A 90 14.12 -3.18 -8.30
N TYR A 91 14.81 -4.17 -7.74
CA TYR A 91 14.28 -5.54 -7.61
C TYR A 91 13.54 -5.81 -6.29
N THR A 92 13.61 -4.87 -5.34
CA THR A 92 12.80 -4.89 -4.13
C THR A 92 12.00 -3.61 -4.04
N LEU A 93 10.68 -3.75 -4.10
CA LEU A 93 9.72 -2.68 -3.94
C LEU A 93 8.85 -2.94 -2.72
N GLY A 94 8.15 -1.95 -2.25
CA GLY A 94 7.17 -2.11 -1.16
C GLY A 94 5.86 -1.42 -1.45
N ALA A 95 4.78 -2.07 -1.05
CA ALA A 95 3.49 -1.42 -0.92
C ALA A 95 3.52 -0.51 0.32
N VAL A 96 3.20 0.76 0.13
CA VAL A 96 3.09 1.75 1.22
C VAL A 96 1.66 2.27 1.27
N THR A 97 1.21 2.60 2.47
CA THR A 97 -0.16 3.09 2.71
C THR A 97 -0.14 4.39 3.49
N SER A 98 -1.30 5.04 3.65
CA SER A 98 -1.45 6.23 4.49
C SER A 98 -0.86 6.05 5.90
N SER A 99 -0.84 4.84 6.42
CA SER A 99 -0.19 4.55 7.71
C SER A 99 1.32 4.83 7.71
N ALA A 100 1.99 4.82 6.55
CA ALA A 100 3.40 5.19 6.48
C ALA A 100 3.67 6.69 6.69
N ALA A 101 2.64 7.53 6.53
CA ALA A 101 2.68 8.95 6.91
C ALA A 101 2.42 9.13 8.40
N ILE A 102 1.54 8.30 8.98
CA ILE A 102 1.05 8.43 10.36
C ILE A 102 2.06 7.87 11.38
N ARG A 103 2.58 6.68 11.12
CA ARG A 103 3.43 5.93 12.09
C ARG A 103 4.63 6.72 12.62
N PRO A 104 5.40 7.46 11.78
CA PRO A 104 6.52 8.25 12.29
C PRO A 104 6.10 9.36 13.27
N VAL A 105 4.85 9.84 13.20
CA VAL A 105 4.31 10.86 14.12
C VAL A 105 4.16 10.31 15.54
N TYR A 106 3.86 9.03 15.68
CA TYR A 106 3.76 8.36 16.98
C TYR A 106 5.12 8.01 17.60
N GLY A 107 6.24 8.27 16.90
CA GLY A 107 7.59 8.16 17.44
C GLY A 107 8.11 6.73 17.65
N ASP A 108 7.41 5.71 17.20
CA ASP A 108 7.77 4.29 17.41
C ASP A 108 8.37 3.62 16.17
N THR A 109 8.79 4.40 15.18
CA THR A 109 9.43 3.89 13.95
C THR A 109 10.93 4.14 13.94
N LYS A 110 11.69 3.18 13.40
CA LYS A 110 13.14 3.33 13.21
C LYS A 110 13.49 4.36 12.12
N HIS A 111 12.58 4.62 11.21
CA HIS A 111 12.79 5.47 10.03
C HIS A 111 11.62 6.42 9.79
N ASN A 112 11.91 7.59 9.26
CA ASN A 112 10.91 8.41 8.61
C ASN A 112 10.79 7.92 7.15
N TYR A 113 9.70 7.24 6.82
CA TYR A 113 9.52 6.57 5.54
C TYR A 113 9.45 7.54 4.35
N ILE A 114 9.01 8.79 4.54
CA ILE A 114 8.99 9.82 3.49
C ILE A 114 10.39 10.16 3.02
N THR A 115 11.36 10.17 3.93
CA THR A 115 12.76 10.50 3.62
C THR A 115 13.59 9.27 3.27
N ALA A 116 13.22 8.10 3.80
CA ALA A 116 13.95 6.85 3.64
C ALA A 116 13.56 6.05 2.39
N LEU A 117 12.43 6.37 1.77
CA LEU A 117 11.93 5.67 0.57
C LEU A 117 11.80 6.62 -0.62
N GLU A 118 11.80 6.03 -1.82
CA GLU A 118 11.58 6.70 -3.10
C GLU A 118 10.17 6.39 -3.59
N PRO A 119 9.25 7.35 -3.72
CA PRO A 119 7.92 7.12 -4.24
C PRO A 119 7.98 6.75 -5.72
N ILE A 120 7.20 5.74 -6.13
CA ILE A 120 7.12 5.27 -7.52
C ILE A 120 5.74 5.57 -8.10
N ALA A 121 4.68 5.15 -7.42
CA ALA A 121 3.31 5.31 -7.89
C ALA A 121 2.34 5.39 -6.72
N TRP A 122 1.41 6.33 -6.78
CA TRP A 122 0.18 6.29 -6.00
C TRP A 122 -0.87 5.57 -6.85
N VAL A 123 -1.48 4.50 -6.34
CA VAL A 123 -2.29 3.59 -7.18
C VAL A 123 -3.77 3.67 -6.85
N SER A 124 -4.14 3.80 -5.58
CA SER A 124 -5.55 3.84 -5.17
C SER A 124 -5.80 4.71 -3.96
N THR A 125 -7.02 5.24 -3.85
CA THR A 125 -7.52 5.95 -2.67
C THR A 125 -8.91 5.47 -2.36
N ILE A 126 -9.12 5.00 -1.14
CA ILE A 126 -10.37 4.40 -0.70
C ILE A 126 -10.77 5.02 0.63
N PRO A 127 -12.03 5.48 0.79
CA PRO A 127 -12.51 5.92 2.09
C PRO A 127 -12.55 4.74 3.07
N GLN A 128 -12.30 5.01 4.33
CA GLN A 128 -12.57 4.04 5.38
C GLN A 128 -14.02 4.11 5.82
N VAL A 129 -14.53 3.01 6.34
CA VAL A 129 -15.90 2.89 6.85
C VAL A 129 -15.90 2.28 8.23
N LEU A 130 -16.84 2.70 9.07
CA LEU A 130 -17.10 2.09 10.38
C LEU A 130 -18.16 1.01 10.22
N ALA A 131 -17.83 -0.19 10.65
CA ALA A 131 -18.74 -1.32 10.63
C ALA A 131 -18.92 -1.95 12.02
N VAL A 132 -20.12 -2.43 12.23
CA VAL A 132 -20.55 -3.23 13.39
C VAL A 132 -21.20 -4.52 12.92
N ARG A 133 -21.46 -5.48 13.82
CA ARG A 133 -22.26 -6.65 13.45
C ARG A 133 -23.69 -6.24 13.10
N ALA A 134 -24.30 -6.95 12.16
CA ALA A 134 -25.66 -6.68 11.72
C ALA A 134 -26.71 -6.88 12.83
N ASP A 135 -26.44 -7.77 13.77
CA ASP A 135 -27.28 -8.07 14.95
C ASP A 135 -27.02 -7.11 16.13
N SER A 136 -26.02 -6.23 16.05
CA SER A 136 -25.73 -5.24 17.10
C SER A 136 -26.93 -4.31 17.36
N PRO A 137 -27.05 -3.72 18.56
CA PRO A 137 -28.11 -2.79 18.89
C PRO A 137 -27.98 -1.45 18.10
N TRP A 138 -26.78 -1.11 17.63
CA TRP A 138 -26.54 0.16 16.92
C TRP A 138 -26.95 0.04 15.46
N LYS A 139 -27.95 0.85 15.05
CA LYS A 139 -28.46 0.89 13.67
C LYS A 139 -27.91 2.09 12.89
N SER A 140 -27.36 3.06 13.61
CA SER A 140 -26.78 4.29 13.09
C SER A 140 -25.50 4.66 13.86
N ILE A 141 -24.69 5.55 13.29
CA ILE A 141 -23.54 6.14 14.01
C ILE A 141 -24.04 6.95 15.23
N ASP A 142 -25.23 7.57 15.16
CA ASP A 142 -25.81 8.33 16.27
C ASP A 142 -26.11 7.41 17.47
N ASP A 143 -26.61 6.18 17.24
CA ASP A 143 -26.85 5.21 18.30
C ASP A 143 -25.55 4.78 18.99
N LEU A 144 -24.51 4.54 18.20
CA LEU A 144 -23.20 4.17 18.71
C LEU A 144 -22.62 5.30 19.57
N VAL A 145 -22.63 6.53 19.06
CA VAL A 145 -22.11 7.70 19.80
C VAL A 145 -22.89 7.93 21.10
N ARG A 146 -24.21 7.85 21.06
CA ARG A 146 -25.04 7.96 22.28
C ARG A 146 -24.64 6.90 23.29
N TYR A 147 -24.58 5.63 22.90
CA TYR A 147 -24.19 4.53 23.79
C TYR A 147 -22.80 4.75 24.40
N ALA A 148 -21.80 5.10 23.58
CA ALA A 148 -20.43 5.29 24.04
C ALA A 148 -20.26 6.49 25.00
N ARG A 149 -21.11 7.53 24.85
CA ARG A 149 -21.17 8.65 25.81
C ARG A 149 -21.80 8.27 27.15
N GLU A 150 -22.89 7.49 27.10
CA GLU A 150 -23.60 7.02 28.29
C GLU A 150 -22.83 5.91 29.02
N ASN A 151 -21.94 5.21 28.32
CA ASN A 151 -21.16 4.06 28.84
C ASN A 151 -19.66 4.26 28.56
N PRO A 152 -18.98 5.22 29.22
CA PRO A 152 -17.59 5.54 28.95
C PRO A 152 -16.66 4.33 29.08
N GLY A 153 -15.88 4.02 28.03
CA GLY A 153 -14.93 2.92 28.00
C GLY A 153 -15.53 1.51 27.82
N LYS A 154 -16.86 1.38 27.71
CA LYS A 154 -17.50 0.07 27.48
C LYS A 154 -17.52 -0.32 26.00
N PHE A 155 -17.57 0.67 25.10
CA PHE A 155 -17.56 0.41 23.67
C PHE A 155 -16.14 0.06 23.22
N THR A 156 -16.00 -1.11 22.59
CA THR A 156 -14.70 -1.64 22.12
C THR A 156 -14.57 -1.58 20.62
N TYR A 157 -13.36 -1.28 20.12
CA TYR A 157 -13.10 -1.37 18.69
C TYR A 157 -11.74 -2.02 18.41
N GLY A 158 -11.66 -2.73 17.28
CA GLY A 158 -10.43 -3.36 16.82
C GLY A 158 -9.74 -2.56 15.72
N HIS A 159 -8.41 -2.63 15.70
CA HIS A 159 -7.57 -2.06 14.64
C HIS A 159 -6.33 -2.91 14.39
N SER A 160 -5.72 -2.81 13.20
CA SER A 160 -4.57 -3.64 12.79
C SER A 160 -3.21 -3.03 13.16
N GLY A 161 -3.11 -2.41 14.34
CA GLY A 161 -1.89 -1.83 14.90
C GLY A 161 -2.06 -0.36 15.29
N LEU A 162 -1.39 0.03 16.37
CA LEU A 162 -1.35 1.42 16.85
C LEU A 162 -0.82 2.35 15.74
N GLY A 163 -1.37 3.55 15.63
CA GLY A 163 -0.96 4.54 14.64
C GLY A 163 -1.25 4.18 13.20
N ASN A 164 -2.07 3.15 12.93
CA ASN A 164 -2.60 2.97 11.59
C ASN A 164 -3.82 3.89 11.34
N SER A 165 -4.24 4.02 10.07
CA SER A 165 -5.31 4.93 9.70
C SER A 165 -6.65 4.61 10.36
N SER A 166 -6.97 3.33 10.62
CA SER A 166 -8.22 2.95 11.29
C SER A 166 -8.22 3.29 12.79
N HIS A 167 -7.08 3.14 13.45
CA HIS A 167 -6.91 3.60 14.83
C HIS A 167 -7.12 5.11 14.92
N VAL A 168 -6.39 5.88 14.09
CA VAL A 168 -6.49 7.34 14.09
C VAL A 168 -7.90 7.84 13.74
N ALA A 169 -8.58 7.17 12.80
CA ALA A 169 -9.95 7.53 12.45
C ALA A 169 -10.93 7.36 13.62
N MET A 170 -10.82 6.25 14.38
CA MET A 170 -11.68 6.04 15.54
C MET A 170 -11.35 7.02 16.67
N GLU A 171 -10.08 7.26 16.98
CA GLU A 171 -9.70 8.23 18.01
C GLU A 171 -10.13 9.65 17.64
N SER A 172 -10.00 10.04 16.35
CA SER A 172 -10.51 11.33 15.86
C SER A 172 -12.02 11.45 15.98
N LEU A 173 -12.77 10.37 15.68
CA LEU A 173 -14.22 10.34 15.89
C LEU A 173 -14.55 10.43 17.38
N ALA A 174 -13.86 9.67 18.22
CA ALA A 174 -14.07 9.67 19.67
C ALA A 174 -13.86 11.06 20.30
N LEU A 175 -12.79 11.74 19.88
CA LEU A 175 -12.50 13.11 20.32
C LEU A 175 -13.61 14.08 19.90
N LYS A 176 -13.98 14.10 18.61
CA LYS A 176 -15.01 15.00 18.06
C LYS A 176 -16.39 14.70 18.62
N ALA A 177 -16.72 13.43 18.80
CA ALA A 177 -17.97 12.98 19.39
C ALA A 177 -17.97 13.03 20.93
N LYS A 178 -16.88 13.42 21.59
CA LYS A 178 -16.74 13.45 23.07
C LYS A 178 -17.15 12.12 23.71
N MET A 179 -16.68 10.99 23.17
CA MET A 179 -16.92 9.64 23.70
C MET A 179 -15.62 8.99 24.15
N LYS A 180 -15.69 8.08 25.11
CA LYS A 180 -14.56 7.24 25.54
C LYS A 180 -14.77 5.84 25.00
N VAL A 181 -13.79 5.33 24.25
CA VAL A 181 -13.80 4.01 23.63
C VAL A 181 -12.60 3.20 24.10
N THR A 182 -12.67 1.88 23.98
CA THR A 182 -11.57 0.98 24.32
C THR A 182 -11.04 0.34 23.07
N GLN A 183 -9.77 0.58 22.77
CA GLN A 183 -9.07 0.01 21.61
C GLN A 183 -8.57 -1.41 21.91
N ILE A 184 -8.65 -2.29 20.90
CA ILE A 184 -8.09 -3.64 20.92
C ILE A 184 -7.19 -3.83 19.70
N PRO A 185 -5.85 -3.89 19.87
CA PRO A 185 -4.92 -4.05 18.76
C PRO A 185 -4.84 -5.51 18.28
N TYR A 186 -4.77 -5.70 16.96
CA TYR A 186 -4.53 -6.95 16.27
C TYR A 186 -3.36 -6.83 15.29
N ASN A 187 -2.85 -7.95 14.80
CA ASN A 187 -1.74 -7.95 13.85
C ASN A 187 -2.17 -7.78 12.37
N SER A 188 -3.46 -7.92 12.07
CA SER A 188 -3.99 -7.77 10.69
C SER A 188 -5.48 -7.44 10.68
N GLY A 189 -5.97 -6.84 9.57
CA GLY A 189 -7.39 -6.60 9.35
C GLY A 189 -8.22 -7.89 9.35
N ALA A 190 -7.68 -9.01 8.85
CA ALA A 190 -8.37 -10.30 8.87
C ALA A 190 -8.65 -10.79 10.31
N GLN A 191 -7.70 -10.60 11.24
CA GLN A 191 -7.92 -10.92 12.65
C GLN A 191 -8.95 -10.00 13.28
N VAL A 192 -8.92 -8.69 12.96
CA VAL A 192 -9.94 -7.73 13.41
C VAL A 192 -11.33 -8.14 12.92
N LEU A 193 -11.46 -8.48 11.65
CA LEU A 193 -12.73 -8.93 11.07
C LEU A 193 -13.25 -10.20 11.78
N THR A 194 -12.39 -11.18 12.03
CA THR A 194 -12.74 -12.40 12.77
C THR A 194 -13.22 -12.07 14.18
N ALA A 195 -12.54 -11.18 14.89
CA ALA A 195 -12.91 -10.75 16.24
C ALA A 195 -14.26 -10.01 16.24
N LEU A 196 -14.53 -9.15 15.24
CA LEU A 196 -15.82 -8.49 15.10
C LEU A 196 -16.95 -9.47 14.84
N LEU A 197 -16.77 -10.40 13.89
CA LEU A 197 -17.77 -11.44 13.59
C LEU A 197 -18.02 -12.38 14.78
N GLY A 198 -16.99 -12.64 15.57
CA GLY A 198 -17.06 -13.43 16.81
C GLY A 198 -17.61 -12.67 18.03
N GLY A 199 -17.89 -11.36 17.90
CA GLY A 199 -18.40 -10.54 19.00
C GLY A 199 -17.38 -10.23 20.10
N GLN A 200 -16.08 -10.38 19.83
CA GLN A 200 -15.01 -10.04 20.76
C GLN A 200 -14.76 -8.53 20.82
N ILE A 201 -15.16 -7.80 19.79
CA ILE A 201 -15.16 -6.35 19.68
C ILE A 201 -16.49 -5.87 19.11
N ASP A 202 -16.85 -4.63 19.39
CA ASP A 202 -18.13 -4.04 19.00
C ASP A 202 -18.10 -3.47 17.59
N ALA A 203 -16.96 -2.87 17.19
CA ALA A 203 -16.80 -2.23 15.90
C ALA A 203 -15.38 -2.33 15.36
N THR A 204 -15.25 -1.99 14.08
CA THR A 204 -13.95 -1.69 13.47
C THR A 204 -14.10 -0.66 12.36
N ILE A 205 -12.99 0.01 12.06
CA ILE A 205 -12.84 0.85 10.87
C ILE A 205 -11.87 0.15 9.93
N ALA A 206 -12.28 0.00 8.66
CA ALA A 206 -11.45 -0.58 7.62
C ALA A 206 -11.88 -0.08 6.24
N THR A 207 -11.20 -0.55 5.19
CA THR A 207 -11.61 -0.26 3.82
C THR A 207 -12.83 -1.12 3.42
N PRO A 208 -13.70 -0.64 2.51
CA PRO A 208 -14.86 -1.40 2.03
C PRO A 208 -14.53 -2.81 1.56
N VAL A 209 -13.36 -3.03 0.95
CA VAL A 209 -12.86 -4.33 0.47
C VAL A 209 -12.91 -5.40 1.55
N GLU A 210 -12.51 -5.04 2.77
CA GLU A 210 -12.40 -6.00 3.89
C GLU A 210 -13.76 -6.48 4.37
N PHE A 211 -14.83 -5.75 4.09
CA PHE A 211 -16.19 -6.05 4.51
C PHE A 211 -17.09 -6.61 3.42
N GLN A 212 -16.69 -6.48 2.13
CA GLN A 212 -17.53 -6.76 0.97
C GLN A 212 -18.28 -8.10 1.04
N SER A 213 -17.59 -9.18 1.48
CA SER A 213 -18.18 -10.52 1.60
C SER A 213 -19.16 -10.68 2.77
N GLN A 214 -19.24 -9.69 3.66
CA GLN A 214 -20.05 -9.73 4.90
C GLN A 214 -21.19 -8.69 4.87
N LEU A 215 -21.37 -7.99 3.74
CA LEU A 215 -22.41 -6.97 3.57
C LEU A 215 -23.51 -7.45 2.62
N GLY A 216 -24.65 -6.74 2.60
CA GLY A 216 -25.79 -7.06 1.75
C GLY A 216 -26.80 -8.05 2.39
N PRO A 217 -27.72 -8.60 1.59
CA PRO A 217 -28.75 -9.53 2.10
C PRO A 217 -28.12 -10.75 2.76
N GLY A 218 -28.45 -11.01 4.03
CA GLY A 218 -27.87 -12.09 4.82
C GLY A 218 -26.45 -11.83 5.33
N GLY A 219 -25.88 -10.67 5.04
CA GLY A 219 -24.57 -10.26 5.55
C GLY A 219 -24.55 -10.12 7.07
N LYS A 220 -23.38 -10.37 7.65
CA LYS A 220 -23.19 -10.36 9.12
C LYS A 220 -22.74 -8.98 9.63
N LEU A 221 -22.47 -8.03 8.74
CA LEU A 221 -22.02 -6.68 9.10
C LEU A 221 -22.99 -5.60 8.59
N ARG A 222 -22.92 -4.44 9.24
CA ARG A 222 -23.59 -3.19 8.86
C ARG A 222 -22.57 -2.06 8.90
N VAL A 223 -22.54 -1.25 7.83
CA VAL A 223 -21.79 0.00 7.79
C VAL A 223 -22.63 1.11 8.45
N LEU A 224 -22.05 1.81 9.38
CA LEU A 224 -22.70 2.93 10.09
C LEU A 224 -22.35 4.31 9.51
N THR A 225 -21.13 4.46 9.00
CA THR A 225 -20.66 5.72 8.42
C THR A 225 -19.45 5.54 7.52
N VAL A 226 -19.24 6.50 6.63
CA VAL A 226 -18.08 6.64 5.74
C VAL A 226 -17.24 7.83 6.18
N PHE A 227 -15.93 7.68 6.22
CA PHE A 227 -14.98 8.73 6.59
C PHE A 227 -14.44 9.44 5.34
N ALA A 228 -15.30 10.18 4.66
CA ALA A 228 -14.97 10.96 3.46
C ALA A 228 -15.79 12.25 3.43
N ASP A 229 -15.44 13.16 2.53
CA ASP A 229 -16.17 14.40 2.24
C ASP A 229 -17.55 14.15 1.61
N LYS A 230 -17.72 13.01 0.95
CA LYS A 230 -18.95 12.56 0.29
C LYS A 230 -19.18 11.07 0.48
N ARG A 231 -20.43 10.64 0.32
CA ARG A 231 -20.81 9.22 0.40
C ARG A 231 -20.05 8.39 -0.62
N PHE A 232 -19.76 7.15 -0.26
CA PHE A 232 -19.10 6.21 -1.14
C PHE A 232 -20.13 5.52 -2.04
N ASP A 233 -20.15 5.89 -3.32
CA ASP A 233 -21.10 5.37 -4.31
C ASP A 233 -20.68 3.97 -4.80
N ALA A 234 -20.87 2.98 -3.92
CA ALA A 234 -20.69 1.58 -4.23
C ALA A 234 -21.85 0.77 -3.62
N PRO A 235 -22.18 -0.40 -4.16
CA PRO A 235 -23.15 -1.31 -3.56
C PRO A 235 -22.83 -1.57 -2.08
N ASN A 236 -23.86 -1.59 -1.23
CA ASN A 236 -23.79 -1.77 0.22
C ASN A 236 -23.16 -0.61 1.03
N PHE A 237 -22.71 0.48 0.39
CA PHE A 237 -22.09 1.63 1.07
C PHE A 237 -22.81 2.96 0.81
N ARG A 238 -23.50 3.11 -0.32
CA ARG A 238 -24.13 4.38 -0.76
C ARG A 238 -25.15 4.96 0.22
N ASP A 239 -25.81 4.10 1.00
CA ASP A 239 -26.80 4.52 1.99
C ASP A 239 -26.18 4.95 3.32
N ALA A 240 -24.91 4.61 3.56
CA ALA A 240 -24.20 5.01 4.76
C ALA A 240 -23.85 6.51 4.69
N PRO A 241 -24.25 7.31 5.71
CA PRO A 241 -23.90 8.74 5.75
C PRO A 241 -22.41 8.92 5.94
N THR A 242 -21.87 10.06 5.55
CA THR A 242 -20.53 10.44 5.99
C THR A 242 -20.55 10.87 7.47
N ALA A 243 -19.38 10.75 8.12
CA ALA A 243 -19.25 11.25 9.50
C ALA A 243 -19.49 12.78 9.57
N ALA A 244 -19.13 13.52 8.52
CA ALA A 244 -19.38 14.96 8.40
C ALA A 244 -20.88 15.30 8.31
N GLU A 245 -21.68 14.54 7.54
CA GLU A 245 -23.15 14.68 7.47
C GLU A 245 -23.81 14.51 8.84
N LYS A 246 -23.15 13.80 9.76
CA LYS A 246 -23.63 13.54 11.11
C LYS A 246 -23.05 14.51 12.17
N GLY A 247 -22.34 15.53 11.72
CA GLY A 247 -21.78 16.56 12.61
C GLY A 247 -20.40 16.23 13.19
N TRP A 248 -19.77 15.14 12.74
CA TRP A 248 -18.40 14.77 13.13
C TRP A 248 -17.51 14.78 11.90
N PRO A 249 -16.91 15.93 11.53
CA PRO A 249 -16.09 16.04 10.33
C PRO A 249 -14.75 15.33 10.52
N VAL A 250 -14.78 14.00 10.34
CA VAL A 250 -13.61 13.11 10.29
C VAL A 250 -13.49 12.59 8.88
N GLU A 251 -12.34 12.81 8.27
CA GLU A 251 -11.95 12.22 7.01
C GLU A 251 -10.83 11.21 7.26
N SER A 252 -10.96 10.03 6.69
CA SER A 252 -9.93 9.00 6.72
C SER A 252 -9.92 8.26 5.39
N LEU A 253 -8.97 8.64 4.55
CA LEU A 253 -8.74 8.02 3.26
C LEU A 253 -7.53 7.09 3.38
N SER A 254 -7.73 5.84 3.07
CA SER A 254 -6.63 4.88 2.90
C SER A 254 -6.15 4.96 1.45
N TRP A 255 -4.90 5.32 1.24
CA TRP A 255 -4.28 5.23 -0.07
C TRP A 255 -3.24 4.09 -0.09
N ASN A 256 -3.04 3.52 -1.28
CA ASN A 256 -1.99 2.56 -1.53
C ASN A 256 -1.07 3.09 -2.61
N GLY A 257 0.22 3.00 -2.37
CA GLY A 257 1.26 3.36 -3.31
C GLY A 257 2.37 2.33 -3.34
N ILE A 258 3.24 2.49 -4.31
CA ILE A 258 4.46 1.70 -4.47
C ILE A 258 5.65 2.61 -4.20
N ALA A 259 6.58 2.13 -3.40
CA ALA A 259 7.85 2.80 -3.12
C ALA A 259 9.03 1.84 -3.28
N ALA A 260 10.21 2.40 -3.49
CA ALA A 260 11.48 1.70 -3.54
C ALA A 260 12.39 2.19 -2.40
N PRO A 261 13.49 1.49 -2.10
CA PRO A 261 14.56 2.04 -1.28
C PRO A 261 15.08 3.36 -1.84
N LYS A 262 15.53 4.26 -0.96
CA LYS A 262 16.10 5.56 -1.37
C LYS A 262 17.33 5.39 -2.27
N ASN A 263 17.58 6.36 -3.14
CA ASN A 263 18.68 6.38 -4.12
C ASN A 263 18.55 5.34 -5.25
N LEU A 264 17.32 4.99 -5.62
CA LEU A 264 17.06 4.17 -6.81
C LEU A 264 17.64 4.89 -8.04
N PRO A 265 18.42 4.21 -8.92
CA PRO A 265 18.95 4.82 -10.12
C PRO A 265 17.84 5.34 -11.06
N ALA A 266 18.11 6.42 -11.78
CA ALA A 266 17.09 7.15 -12.54
C ALA A 266 16.44 6.31 -13.66
N ALA A 267 17.21 5.42 -14.30
CA ALA A 267 16.71 4.56 -15.38
C ALA A 267 15.70 3.53 -14.85
N GLU A 268 16.02 2.87 -13.73
CA GLU A 268 15.18 1.91 -13.04
C GLU A 268 13.91 2.58 -12.49
N LYS A 269 14.07 3.77 -11.90
CA LYS A 269 12.93 4.59 -11.44
C LYS A 269 12.00 4.91 -12.59
N LYS A 270 12.51 5.39 -13.71
CA LYS A 270 11.72 5.72 -14.90
C LYS A 270 10.96 4.50 -15.41
N HIS A 271 11.64 3.37 -15.55
CA HIS A 271 11.02 2.11 -16.00
C HIS A 271 9.87 1.68 -15.08
N LEU A 272 10.07 1.70 -13.77
CA LEU A 272 9.04 1.33 -12.79
C LEU A 272 7.85 2.30 -12.81
N VAL A 273 8.11 3.62 -12.85
CA VAL A 273 7.04 4.64 -12.92
C VAL A 273 6.18 4.46 -14.17
N GLU A 274 6.80 4.25 -15.33
CA GLU A 274 6.09 4.01 -16.59
C GLU A 274 5.30 2.70 -16.56
N GLY A 275 5.90 1.63 -16.04
CA GLY A 275 5.25 0.33 -15.91
C GLY A 275 4.04 0.36 -14.98
N PHE A 276 4.16 0.92 -13.78
CA PHE A 276 3.01 1.02 -12.86
C PHE A 276 1.93 1.98 -13.37
N ARG A 277 2.30 3.05 -14.08
CA ARG A 277 1.33 3.90 -14.77
C ARG A 277 0.53 3.12 -15.81
N ALA A 278 1.20 2.31 -16.61
CA ALA A 278 0.55 1.48 -17.62
C ALA A 278 -0.36 0.40 -17.00
N ILE A 279 0.07 -0.24 -15.90
CA ILE A 279 -0.78 -1.18 -15.14
C ILE A 279 -2.05 -0.46 -14.63
N ALA A 280 -1.90 0.72 -14.04
CA ALA A 280 -3.04 1.49 -13.52
C ALA A 280 -4.00 1.99 -14.60
N ALA A 281 -3.57 2.05 -15.85
CA ALA A 281 -4.37 2.41 -17.01
C ALA A 281 -5.02 1.21 -17.74
N GLU A 282 -4.69 -0.04 -17.35
CA GLU A 282 -5.30 -1.24 -17.95
C GLU A 282 -6.80 -1.31 -17.63
N PRO A 283 -7.70 -1.34 -18.65
CA PRO A 283 -9.14 -1.35 -18.38
C PRO A 283 -9.60 -2.54 -17.55
N GLU A 284 -9.05 -3.74 -17.79
CA GLU A 284 -9.39 -4.94 -17.03
C GLU A 284 -8.87 -4.90 -15.59
N PHE A 285 -7.72 -4.25 -15.36
CA PHE A 285 -7.22 -4.01 -14.01
C PHE A 285 -8.16 -3.09 -13.25
N VAL A 286 -8.54 -1.95 -13.86
CA VAL A 286 -9.45 -0.97 -13.25
C VAL A 286 -10.82 -1.59 -12.96
N ASP A 287 -11.39 -2.34 -13.92
CA ASP A 287 -12.66 -3.03 -13.74
C ASP A 287 -12.60 -4.07 -12.60
N SER A 288 -11.56 -4.91 -12.59
CA SER A 288 -11.35 -5.91 -11.54
C SER A 288 -11.16 -5.29 -10.17
N ALA A 289 -10.41 -4.18 -10.10
CA ALA A 289 -10.19 -3.44 -8.87
C ALA A 289 -11.49 -2.81 -8.35
N ASN A 290 -12.26 -2.15 -9.21
CA ASN A 290 -13.54 -1.53 -8.85
C ASN A 290 -14.56 -2.57 -8.37
N LYS A 291 -14.65 -3.72 -9.04
CA LYS A 291 -15.51 -4.85 -8.62
C LYS A 291 -15.12 -5.38 -7.24
N ALA A 292 -13.83 -5.29 -6.90
CA ALA A 292 -13.32 -5.67 -5.59
C ALA A 292 -13.44 -4.56 -4.52
N GLY A 293 -13.99 -3.38 -4.87
CA GLY A 293 -14.13 -2.24 -3.95
C GLY A 293 -12.84 -1.41 -3.78
N LEU A 294 -11.87 -1.59 -4.71
CA LEU A 294 -10.65 -0.79 -4.79
C LEU A 294 -10.87 0.35 -5.79
N ALA A 295 -10.86 1.60 -5.35
CA ALA A 295 -10.95 2.75 -6.25
C ALA A 295 -9.55 3.11 -6.78
N ILE A 296 -9.33 2.94 -8.08
CA ILE A 296 -8.06 3.29 -8.71
C ILE A 296 -7.97 4.79 -8.95
N SER A 297 -6.88 5.40 -8.47
CA SER A 297 -6.61 6.83 -8.58
C SER A 297 -5.11 7.05 -8.76
N TYR A 298 -4.61 6.82 -9.98
CA TYR A 298 -3.18 6.89 -10.25
C TYR A 298 -2.64 8.31 -10.17
N ALA A 299 -1.49 8.46 -9.51
CA ALA A 299 -0.64 9.64 -9.63
C ALA A 299 0.85 9.23 -9.62
N GLY A 300 1.67 10.01 -10.33
CA GLY A 300 3.12 9.83 -10.41
C GLY A 300 3.84 10.18 -9.10
N PRO A 301 5.16 9.96 -9.06
CA PRO A 301 5.97 10.06 -7.84
C PRO A 301 5.96 11.45 -7.18
N GLU A 302 5.94 12.53 -7.96
CA GLU A 302 5.94 13.90 -7.42
C GLU A 302 4.66 14.17 -6.63
N ARG A 303 3.50 13.92 -7.25
CA ARG A 303 2.20 14.11 -6.60
C ARG A 303 1.97 13.13 -5.45
N PHE A 304 2.54 11.95 -5.56
CA PHE A 304 2.53 10.98 -4.46
C PHE A 304 3.34 11.48 -3.25
N LEU A 305 4.52 12.04 -3.48
CA LEU A 305 5.34 12.62 -2.42
C LEU A 305 4.65 13.83 -1.74
N GLU A 306 4.01 14.69 -2.53
CA GLU A 306 3.23 15.83 -2.02
C GLU A 306 2.11 15.34 -1.10
N LYS A 307 1.32 14.35 -1.54
CA LYS A 307 0.25 13.74 -0.74
C LYS A 307 0.79 13.12 0.55
N TRP A 308 1.87 12.37 0.46
CA TRP A 308 2.49 11.72 1.62
C TRP A 308 2.95 12.75 2.68
N LYS A 309 3.61 13.83 2.23
CA LYS A 309 4.02 14.93 3.10
C LYS A 309 2.84 15.66 3.73
N SER A 310 1.85 16.02 2.92
CA SER A 310 0.64 16.70 3.38
C SER A 310 -0.10 15.90 4.44
N ASP A 311 -0.21 14.57 4.29
CA ASP A 311 -0.82 13.71 5.28
C ASP A 311 -0.01 13.70 6.59
N GLN A 312 1.31 13.55 6.52
CA GLN A 312 2.16 13.60 7.72
C GLN A 312 2.02 14.92 8.47
N GLU A 313 2.03 16.05 7.76
CA GLU A 313 1.83 17.38 8.37
C GLU A 313 0.45 17.53 9.00
N SER A 314 -0.59 16.99 8.35
CA SER A 314 -1.95 16.99 8.89
C SER A 314 -2.04 16.21 10.19
N PHE A 315 -1.40 15.03 10.26
CA PHE A 315 -1.38 14.23 11.47
C PHE A 315 -0.54 14.87 12.59
N LEU A 316 0.58 15.50 12.26
CA LEU A 316 1.38 16.25 13.25
C LEU A 316 0.61 17.41 13.90
N LYS A 317 -0.33 18.02 13.18
CA LYS A 317 -1.19 19.10 13.74
C LYS A 317 -2.32 18.55 14.63
N GLN A 318 -2.63 17.26 14.54
CA GLN A 318 -3.72 16.61 15.30
C GLN A 318 -3.21 15.82 16.52
N ALA A 319 -1.91 15.49 16.55
CA ALA A 319 -1.23 14.80 17.65
C ALA A 319 -0.84 15.75 18.78
#